data_52bbb811243e38df813a2286aca100de
#
_entry.id   52bbb811243e38df813a2286aca100de
#
_cell.length_a   1.000
_cell.length_b   1.000
_cell.length_c   1.000
_cell.angle_alpha   90.00
_cell.angle_beta   90.00
_cell.angle_gamma   90.00
#
_symmetry.space_group_name_H-M   'P 1'
#
loop_
_entity.id
_entity.type
_entity.pdbx_description
1 polymer ?
#
loop_
_entity_poly.entity_id
_entity_poly.type
_entity_poly.pdbx_seq_one_letter_code
_entity_poly.pdbx_strand_id
1 'polypeptide(L)'
;MAGESDKKGNIDDGVEIYMDFYKALQIGNWNAAKEFLNRHPHAISAKITANDQTALHVAAEAGHVHIVEELVKQMSEENLEIKDIDGYTALAQAAYYGGNCRMAECMLGKNENLIRIVTENRIPVVVALGNGHLKLARYLYLLTPLEILMPENGHMGATVVSEAIYNNALGKN
;
A
#
# COMPACT_ATOMS: atom_id res chain seq x y z
N MET A 1 31.35 19.55 -36.57
CA MET A 1 29.90 19.43 -36.48
C MET A 1 29.58 17.96 -36.25
N ALA A 2 29.44 17.57 -35.02
CA ALA A 2 29.05 16.23 -34.64
C ALA A 2 27.73 16.37 -33.88
N GLY A 3 26.71 15.69 -34.40
CA GLY A 3 25.33 15.79 -33.93
C GLY A 3 25.16 15.22 -32.56
N GLU A 4 24.50 15.99 -31.76
CA GLU A 4 23.90 15.62 -30.50
C GLU A 4 22.63 14.80 -30.81
N SER A 5 22.75 13.47 -30.83
CA SER A 5 21.61 12.58 -31.01
C SER A 5 20.96 12.29 -29.66
N ASP A 6 19.80 12.84 -29.50
CA ASP A 6 18.64 12.48 -28.66
C ASP A 6 18.77 11.24 -27.79
N LYS A 7 18.99 11.44 -26.49
CA LYS A 7 18.57 10.53 -25.46
C LYS A 7 17.13 10.85 -25.01
N LYS A 8 16.16 10.71 -25.90
CA LYS A 8 14.76 10.55 -25.60
C LYS A 8 14.39 9.08 -25.85
N GLY A 9 14.81 8.23 -24.95
CA GLY A 9 14.51 6.80 -24.96
C GLY A 9 14.07 6.37 -23.59
N ASN A 10 12.82 5.90 -23.47
CA ASN A 10 12.36 4.82 -22.64
C ASN A 10 12.00 5.07 -21.17
N ILE A 11 11.12 6.02 -20.91
CA ILE A 11 10.23 5.92 -19.72
C ILE A 11 8.90 5.26 -20.14
N ASP A 12 8.47 5.44 -21.39
CA ASP A 12 7.17 4.97 -21.89
C ASP A 12 7.17 3.44 -22.20
N ASP A 13 8.26 2.93 -22.76
CA ASP A 13 8.39 1.49 -23.08
C ASP A 13 8.38 0.58 -21.84
N GLY A 14 8.80 1.10 -20.67
CA GLY A 14 8.86 0.33 -19.42
C GLY A 14 7.49 0.08 -18.80
N VAL A 15 6.56 1.00 -18.93
CA VAL A 15 5.19 0.89 -18.36
C VAL A 15 4.29 0.08 -19.28
N GLU A 16 4.48 0.16 -20.61
CA GLU A 16 3.66 -0.54 -21.59
C GLU A 16 3.74 -2.07 -21.43
N ILE A 17 4.91 -2.60 -21.07
CA ILE A 17 5.10 -4.04 -20.82
C ILE A 17 4.22 -4.54 -19.66
N TYR A 18 3.90 -3.69 -18.68
CA TYR A 18 3.08 -4.07 -17.52
C TYR A 18 1.59 -3.82 -17.70
N MET A 19 1.13 -3.28 -18.84
CA MET A 19 -0.26 -2.86 -19.02
C MET A 19 -1.25 -4.00 -18.83
N ASP A 20 -0.98 -5.19 -19.39
CA ASP A 20 -1.86 -6.35 -19.23
C ASP A 20 -1.84 -6.91 -17.80
N PHE A 21 -0.67 -6.86 -17.15
CA PHE A 21 -0.52 -7.22 -15.75
C PHE A 21 -1.31 -6.27 -14.84
N TYR A 22 -1.16 -4.97 -15.05
CA TYR A 22 -1.92 -3.94 -14.34
C TYR A 22 -3.45 -4.13 -14.48
N LYS A 23 -3.93 -4.35 -15.72
CA LYS A 23 -5.36 -4.62 -15.97
C LYS A 23 -5.83 -5.87 -15.23
N ALA A 24 -5.04 -6.95 -15.27
CA ALA A 24 -5.37 -8.19 -14.58
C ALA A 24 -5.52 -7.99 -13.07
N LEU A 25 -4.62 -7.20 -12.46
CA LEU A 25 -4.68 -6.84 -11.05
C LEU A 25 -5.90 -5.99 -10.71
N GLN A 26 -6.22 -4.99 -11.56
CA GLN A 26 -7.37 -4.10 -11.36
C GLN A 26 -8.71 -4.84 -11.40
N ILE A 27 -8.87 -5.80 -12.33
CA ILE A 27 -10.14 -6.53 -12.48
C ILE A 27 -10.22 -7.81 -11.61
N GLY A 28 -9.18 -8.09 -10.81
CA GLY A 28 -9.17 -9.26 -9.94
C GLY A 28 -8.85 -10.59 -10.64
N ASN A 29 -8.26 -10.58 -11.83
CA ASN A 29 -7.91 -11.78 -12.58
C ASN A 29 -6.54 -12.34 -12.15
N TRP A 30 -6.53 -13.11 -11.05
CA TRP A 30 -5.31 -13.72 -10.55
C TRP A 30 -4.65 -14.67 -11.53
N ASN A 31 -5.41 -15.41 -12.33
CA ASN A 31 -4.83 -16.35 -13.29
C ASN A 31 -3.96 -15.64 -14.34
N ALA A 32 -4.45 -14.54 -14.90
CA ALA A 32 -3.69 -13.72 -15.84
C ALA A 32 -2.48 -13.05 -15.16
N ALA A 33 -2.66 -12.51 -13.95
CA ALA A 33 -1.58 -11.91 -13.17
C ALA A 33 -0.47 -12.93 -12.85
N LYS A 34 -0.84 -14.14 -12.43
CA LYS A 34 0.09 -15.22 -12.13
C LYS A 34 0.84 -15.70 -13.37
N GLU A 35 0.16 -15.82 -14.51
CA GLU A 35 0.80 -16.17 -15.78
C GLU A 35 1.85 -15.14 -16.19
N PHE A 36 1.54 -13.84 -15.99
CA PHE A 36 2.50 -12.77 -16.23
C PHE A 36 3.72 -12.89 -15.31
N LEU A 37 3.50 -13.06 -13.99
CA LEU A 37 4.58 -13.23 -13.01
C LEU A 37 5.47 -14.47 -13.30
N ASN A 38 4.90 -15.55 -13.81
CA ASN A 38 5.69 -16.72 -14.20
C ASN A 38 6.67 -16.41 -15.35
N ARG A 39 6.27 -15.52 -16.27
CA ARG A 39 7.12 -15.07 -17.39
C ARG A 39 8.07 -13.94 -16.98
N HIS A 40 7.67 -13.12 -16.02
CA HIS A 40 8.39 -11.94 -15.55
C HIS A 40 8.48 -11.90 -14.01
N PRO A 41 9.28 -12.79 -13.37
CA PRO A 41 9.32 -12.91 -11.90
C PRO A 41 9.71 -11.62 -11.17
N HIS A 42 10.52 -10.77 -11.80
CA HIS A 42 10.92 -9.46 -11.24
C HIS A 42 9.76 -8.47 -11.09
N ALA A 43 8.66 -8.68 -11.83
CA ALA A 43 7.49 -7.81 -11.76
C ALA A 43 6.79 -7.84 -10.40
N ILE A 44 7.10 -8.82 -9.55
CA ILE A 44 6.53 -8.93 -8.20
C ILE A 44 6.83 -7.69 -7.33
N SER A 45 8.00 -7.07 -7.51
CA SER A 45 8.43 -5.87 -6.78
C SER A 45 8.68 -4.66 -7.67
N ALA A 46 8.46 -4.80 -8.99
CA ALA A 46 8.64 -3.70 -9.93
C ALA A 46 7.57 -2.62 -9.74
N LYS A 47 7.93 -1.39 -10.02
CA LYS A 47 7.01 -0.27 -10.17
C LYS A 47 6.36 -0.35 -11.54
N ILE A 48 5.07 -0.67 -11.57
CA ILE A 48 4.33 -1.04 -12.79
C ILE A 48 3.39 0.04 -13.30
N THR A 49 3.32 1.17 -12.60
CA THR A 49 2.51 2.34 -13.00
C THR A 49 3.35 3.60 -13.03
N ALA A 50 2.85 4.64 -13.70
CA ALA A 50 3.47 5.96 -13.71
C ALA A 50 3.55 6.61 -12.31
N ASN A 51 2.72 6.16 -11.36
CA ASN A 51 2.72 6.60 -9.97
C ASN A 51 3.63 5.74 -9.08
N ASP A 52 4.57 5.00 -9.65
CA ASP A 52 5.50 4.14 -8.92
C ASP A 52 4.82 3.01 -8.09
N GLN A 53 3.58 2.67 -8.42
CA GLN A 53 2.87 1.60 -7.72
C GLN A 53 3.41 0.22 -8.13
N THR A 54 3.54 -0.68 -7.16
CA THR A 54 3.79 -2.12 -7.40
C THR A 54 2.48 -2.87 -7.60
N ALA A 55 2.57 -4.14 -7.99
CA ALA A 55 1.41 -5.03 -8.09
C ALA A 55 0.59 -5.08 -6.79
N LEU A 56 1.25 -5.04 -5.63
CA LEU A 56 0.58 -5.07 -4.33
C LEU A 56 -0.21 -3.79 -4.06
N HIS A 57 0.29 -2.62 -4.46
CA HIS A 57 -0.45 -1.35 -4.37
C HIS A 57 -1.73 -1.41 -5.20
N VAL A 58 -1.61 -1.81 -6.46
CA VAL A 58 -2.76 -1.90 -7.38
C VAL A 58 -3.82 -2.87 -6.86
N ALA A 59 -3.42 -4.05 -6.38
CA ALA A 59 -4.35 -5.04 -5.83
C ALA A 59 -5.03 -4.56 -4.53
N ALA A 60 -4.30 -3.83 -3.68
CA ALA A 60 -4.82 -3.27 -2.43
C ALA A 60 -5.83 -2.15 -2.69
N GLU A 61 -5.52 -1.24 -3.61
CA GLU A 61 -6.41 -0.15 -4.07
C GLU A 61 -7.69 -0.72 -4.69
N ALA A 62 -7.56 -1.72 -5.57
CA ALA A 62 -8.70 -2.37 -6.23
C ALA A 62 -9.56 -3.24 -5.30
N GLY A 63 -9.12 -3.50 -4.07
CA GLY A 63 -9.87 -4.26 -3.08
C GLY A 63 -9.81 -5.78 -3.22
N HIS A 64 -8.88 -6.32 -4.01
CA HIS A 64 -8.80 -7.75 -4.30
C HIS A 64 -8.01 -8.53 -3.25
N VAL A 65 -8.67 -8.88 -2.13
CA VAL A 65 -8.08 -9.59 -0.99
C VAL A 65 -7.28 -10.82 -1.41
N HIS A 66 -7.85 -11.67 -2.26
CA HIS A 66 -7.20 -12.91 -2.70
C HIS A 66 -5.88 -12.62 -3.45
N ILE A 67 -5.85 -11.60 -4.31
CA ILE A 67 -4.62 -11.22 -5.03
C ILE A 67 -3.57 -10.68 -4.06
N VAL A 68 -3.98 -9.85 -3.10
CA VAL A 68 -3.08 -9.37 -2.03
C VAL A 68 -2.46 -10.55 -1.27
N GLU A 69 -3.27 -11.53 -0.85
CA GLU A 69 -2.78 -12.73 -0.16
C GLU A 69 -1.77 -13.51 -1.00
N GLU A 70 -2.03 -13.71 -2.29
CA GLU A 70 -1.16 -14.45 -3.19
C GLU A 70 0.16 -13.70 -3.49
N LEU A 71 0.11 -12.38 -3.64
CA LEU A 71 1.31 -11.56 -3.82
C LEU A 71 2.17 -11.56 -2.55
N VAL A 72 1.58 -11.32 -1.37
CA VAL A 72 2.29 -11.30 -0.09
C VAL A 72 3.01 -12.61 0.21
N LYS A 73 2.43 -13.76 -0.16
CA LYS A 73 3.11 -15.07 -0.02
C LYS A 73 4.44 -15.14 -0.78
N GLN A 74 4.52 -14.47 -1.93
CA GLN A 74 5.67 -14.53 -2.84
C GLN A 74 6.67 -13.38 -2.61
N MET A 75 6.26 -12.28 -1.98
CA MET A 75 7.10 -11.11 -1.71
C MET A 75 7.97 -11.30 -0.48
N SER A 76 9.14 -10.65 -0.45
CA SER A 76 9.93 -10.51 0.79
C SER A 76 9.32 -9.42 1.69
N GLU A 77 9.78 -9.32 2.95
CA GLU A 77 9.33 -8.28 3.88
C GLU A 77 9.67 -6.88 3.34
N GLU A 78 10.88 -6.70 2.80
CA GLU A 78 11.34 -5.43 2.23
C GLU A 78 10.49 -4.99 1.04
N ASN A 79 9.99 -5.95 0.24
CA ASN A 79 9.13 -5.63 -0.91
C ASN A 79 7.79 -5.02 -0.49
N LEU A 80 7.32 -5.32 0.72
CA LEU A 80 6.09 -4.73 1.26
C LEU A 80 6.28 -3.27 1.72
N GLU A 81 7.53 -2.85 1.95
CA GLU A 81 7.88 -1.49 2.36
C GLU A 81 8.06 -0.52 1.18
N ILE A 82 8.00 -1.03 -0.06
CA ILE A 82 8.10 -0.18 -1.27
C ILE A 82 6.99 0.87 -1.22
N LYS A 83 7.40 2.11 -1.49
CA LYS A 83 6.49 3.26 -1.54
C LYS A 83 6.21 3.68 -2.98
N ASP A 84 4.98 4.10 -3.22
CA ASP A 84 4.60 4.78 -4.45
C ASP A 84 5.15 6.23 -4.49
N ILE A 85 4.79 6.99 -5.52
CA ILE A 85 5.26 8.37 -5.72
C ILE A 85 4.81 9.32 -4.60
N ASP A 86 3.67 9.04 -3.97
CA ASP A 86 3.10 9.84 -2.87
C ASP A 86 3.59 9.35 -1.49
N GLY A 87 4.47 8.35 -1.48
CA GLY A 87 5.05 7.77 -0.27
C GLY A 87 4.17 6.75 0.44
N TYR A 88 3.08 6.27 -0.18
CA TYR A 88 2.23 5.23 0.38
C TYR A 88 2.85 3.84 0.20
N THR A 89 2.83 3.02 1.24
CA THR A 89 2.98 1.57 1.13
C THR A 89 1.63 0.95 0.74
N ALA A 90 1.63 -0.29 0.28
CA ALA A 90 0.38 -0.99 -0.04
C ALA A 90 -0.57 -1.11 1.17
N LEU A 91 -0.03 -1.21 2.42
CA LEU A 91 -0.85 -1.16 3.64
C LEU A 91 -1.51 0.22 3.82
N ALA A 92 -0.77 1.30 3.60
CA ALA A 92 -1.31 2.65 3.70
C ALA A 92 -2.35 2.91 2.60
N GLN A 93 -2.16 2.38 1.39
CA GLN A 93 -3.16 2.40 0.32
C GLN A 93 -4.43 1.62 0.68
N ALA A 94 -4.30 0.41 1.24
CA ALA A 94 -5.45 -0.35 1.74
C ALA A 94 -6.21 0.42 2.84
N ALA A 95 -5.48 1.16 3.69
CA ALA A 95 -6.07 2.01 4.72
C ALA A 95 -6.74 3.27 4.16
N TYR A 96 -6.30 3.75 3.01
CA TYR A 96 -6.87 4.92 2.34
C TYR A 96 -8.15 4.57 1.55
N TYR A 97 -8.10 3.53 0.69
CA TYR A 97 -9.18 3.26 -0.28
C TYR A 97 -10.25 2.28 0.21
N GLY A 98 -9.88 1.21 0.90
CA GLY A 98 -10.80 0.09 1.09
C GLY A 98 -11.12 -0.31 2.53
N GLY A 99 -10.28 0.04 3.48
CA GLY A 99 -10.48 -0.29 4.90
C GLY A 99 -10.58 -1.80 5.21
N ASN A 100 -10.05 -2.67 4.35
CA ASN A 100 -10.19 -4.10 4.47
C ASN A 100 -9.20 -4.69 5.49
N CYS A 101 -9.72 -5.15 6.64
CA CYS A 101 -8.91 -5.73 7.71
C CYS A 101 -8.12 -6.98 7.26
N ARG A 102 -8.69 -7.81 6.39
CA ARG A 102 -8.03 -9.05 5.95
C ARG A 102 -6.75 -8.78 5.13
N MET A 103 -6.76 -7.72 4.32
CA MET A 103 -5.55 -7.27 3.60
C MET A 103 -4.48 -6.82 4.58
N ALA A 104 -4.87 -6.00 5.56
CA ALA A 104 -3.95 -5.51 6.59
C ALA A 104 -3.39 -6.67 7.44
N GLU A 105 -4.22 -7.62 7.84
CA GLU A 105 -3.78 -8.84 8.55
C GLU A 105 -2.72 -9.60 7.76
N CYS A 106 -2.96 -9.81 6.46
CA CYS A 106 -2.04 -10.53 5.60
C CYS A 106 -0.69 -9.82 5.48
N MET A 107 -0.70 -8.50 5.22
CA MET A 107 0.53 -7.71 5.06
C MET A 107 1.30 -7.59 6.38
N LEU A 108 0.62 -7.31 7.50
CA LEU A 108 1.24 -7.19 8.83
C LEU A 108 1.72 -8.53 9.37
N GLY A 109 1.05 -9.63 9.03
CA GLY A 109 1.51 -10.98 9.37
C GLY A 109 2.81 -11.36 8.67
N LYS A 110 3.15 -10.73 7.55
CA LYS A 110 4.41 -10.89 6.84
C LYS A 110 5.48 -9.92 7.33
N ASN A 111 5.12 -8.65 7.51
CA ASN A 111 6.03 -7.59 7.97
C ASN A 111 5.31 -6.65 8.95
N GLU A 112 5.55 -6.83 10.25
CA GLU A 112 4.96 -6.01 11.31
C GLU A 112 5.43 -4.56 11.29
N ASN A 113 6.59 -4.26 10.71
CA ASN A 113 7.13 -2.90 10.64
C ASN A 113 6.26 -1.96 9.79
N LEU A 114 5.43 -2.49 8.90
CA LEU A 114 4.53 -1.68 8.07
C LEU A 114 3.63 -0.76 8.91
N ILE A 115 3.29 -1.15 10.14
CA ILE A 115 2.45 -0.36 11.05
C ILE A 115 3.10 0.99 11.45
N ARG A 116 4.44 1.06 11.36
CA ARG A 116 5.25 2.23 11.77
C ARG A 116 5.60 3.14 10.60
N ILE A 117 5.40 2.68 9.37
CA ILE A 117 5.82 3.43 8.18
C ILE A 117 4.93 4.65 8.00
N VAL A 118 5.57 5.81 8.03
CA VAL A 118 4.91 7.11 7.89
C VAL A 118 4.72 7.47 6.41
N THR A 119 3.52 7.92 6.08
CA THR A 119 3.12 8.48 4.78
C THR A 119 2.47 9.84 5.02
N GLU A 120 2.97 10.92 4.40
CA GLU A 120 2.46 12.28 4.57
C GLU A 120 2.26 12.67 6.07
N ASN A 121 3.23 12.38 6.90
CA ASN A 121 3.18 12.58 8.36
C ASN A 121 2.06 11.81 9.07
N ARG A 122 1.56 10.72 8.48
CA ARG A 122 0.53 9.86 9.06
C ARG A 122 0.98 8.42 9.08
N ILE A 123 0.73 7.71 10.15
CA ILE A 123 0.86 6.25 10.24
C ILE A 123 -0.43 5.57 9.74
N PRO A 124 -0.42 4.28 9.38
CA PRO A 124 -1.58 3.60 8.80
C PRO A 124 -2.90 3.75 9.57
N VAL A 125 -2.86 3.76 10.90
CA VAL A 125 -4.07 3.98 11.71
C VAL A 125 -4.69 5.35 11.50
N VAL A 126 -3.86 6.40 11.37
CA VAL A 126 -4.32 7.78 11.10
C VAL A 126 -4.92 7.88 9.70
N VAL A 127 -4.30 7.22 8.71
CA VAL A 127 -4.84 7.14 7.34
C VAL A 127 -6.22 6.49 7.34
N ALA A 128 -6.36 5.35 8.02
CA ALA A 128 -7.65 4.64 8.11
C ALA A 128 -8.73 5.48 8.81
N LEU A 129 -8.38 6.19 9.89
CA LEU A 129 -9.32 7.08 10.60
C LEU A 129 -9.76 8.24 9.71
N GLY A 130 -8.82 8.95 9.07
CA GLY A 130 -9.12 10.09 8.22
C GLY A 130 -10.01 9.75 7.02
N ASN A 131 -10.02 8.49 6.59
CA ASN A 131 -10.87 7.99 5.50
C ASN A 131 -12.15 7.26 5.99
N GLY A 132 -12.43 7.29 7.30
CA GLY A 132 -13.65 6.72 7.88
C GLY A 132 -13.67 5.20 7.98
N HIS A 133 -12.54 4.52 7.79
CA HIS A 133 -12.42 3.07 7.86
C HIS A 133 -12.27 2.58 9.31
N LEU A 134 -13.29 2.84 10.14
CA LEU A 134 -13.25 2.65 11.59
C LEU A 134 -12.90 1.23 12.05
N LYS A 135 -13.34 0.21 11.32
CA LYS A 135 -13.02 -1.19 11.66
C LYS A 135 -11.53 -1.46 11.48
N LEU A 136 -10.98 -1.03 10.35
CA LEU A 136 -9.54 -1.15 10.09
C LEU A 136 -8.73 -0.29 11.04
N ALA A 137 -9.16 0.95 11.29
CA ALA A 137 -8.49 1.84 12.23
C ALA A 137 -8.40 1.24 13.63
N ARG A 138 -9.49 0.63 14.13
CA ARG A 138 -9.50 -0.08 15.43
C ARG A 138 -8.50 -1.25 15.43
N TYR A 139 -8.47 -2.03 14.37
CA TYR A 139 -7.53 -3.14 14.23
C TYR A 139 -6.08 -2.63 14.24
N LEU A 140 -5.76 -1.63 13.42
CA LEU A 140 -4.42 -1.05 13.34
C LEU A 140 -4.00 -0.40 14.68
N TYR A 141 -4.93 0.30 15.37
CA TYR A 141 -4.65 0.92 16.66
C TYR A 141 -4.20 -0.09 17.71
N LEU A 142 -4.83 -1.27 17.77
CA LEU A 142 -4.47 -2.33 18.71
C LEU A 142 -3.08 -2.93 18.44
N LEU A 143 -2.61 -2.83 17.21
CA LEU A 143 -1.28 -3.31 16.79
C LEU A 143 -0.21 -2.21 16.81
N THR A 144 -0.62 -0.93 16.86
CA THR A 144 0.34 0.19 16.87
C THR A 144 1.04 0.25 18.23
N PRO A 145 2.38 0.17 18.26
CA PRO A 145 3.12 0.28 19.49
C PRO A 145 2.86 1.59 20.23
N LEU A 146 2.65 1.50 21.55
CA LEU A 146 2.29 2.66 22.37
C LEU A 146 3.32 3.78 22.27
N GLU A 147 4.60 3.44 22.17
CA GLU A 147 5.68 4.42 22.05
C GLU A 147 5.54 5.36 20.85
N ILE A 148 4.92 4.90 19.74
CA ILE A 148 4.66 5.74 18.57
C ILE A 148 3.58 6.79 18.84
N LEU A 149 2.69 6.49 19.77
CA LEU A 149 1.54 7.33 20.14
C LEU A 149 1.85 8.27 21.29
N MET A 150 3.02 8.13 21.94
CA MET A 150 3.41 8.99 23.08
C MET A 150 3.86 10.36 22.61
N PRO A 151 3.49 11.44 23.36
CA PRO A 151 3.78 12.83 22.99
C PRO A 151 5.26 13.14 22.75
N GLU A 152 6.16 12.48 23.50
CA GLU A 152 7.62 12.63 23.37
C GLU A 152 8.19 12.11 22.03
N ASN A 153 7.44 11.24 21.33
CA ASN A 153 7.82 10.68 20.04
C ASN A 153 7.09 11.34 18.85
N GLY A 154 6.40 12.45 19.12
CA GLY A 154 5.74 13.25 18.08
C GLY A 154 4.25 13.45 18.30
N HIS A 155 3.56 13.89 17.27
CA HIS A 155 2.15 14.29 17.34
C HIS A 155 1.16 13.16 16.94
N MET A 156 1.64 11.96 16.64
CA MET A 156 0.80 10.89 16.08
C MET A 156 -0.34 10.48 17.01
N GLY A 157 -0.08 10.39 18.33
CA GLY A 157 -1.13 10.08 19.30
C GLY A 157 -2.22 11.14 19.35
N ALA A 158 -1.84 12.43 19.35
CA ALA A 158 -2.79 13.54 19.30
C ALA A 158 -3.59 13.51 18.00
N THR A 159 -2.96 13.19 16.88
CA THR A 159 -3.63 13.05 15.58
C THR A 159 -4.63 11.89 15.58
N VAL A 160 -4.26 10.73 16.15
CA VAL A 160 -5.20 9.58 16.32
C VAL A 160 -6.44 10.01 17.11
N VAL A 161 -6.24 10.70 18.23
CA VAL A 161 -7.37 11.18 19.07
C VAL A 161 -8.23 12.19 18.31
N SER A 162 -7.62 13.16 17.63
CA SER A 162 -8.33 14.18 16.86
C SER A 162 -9.16 13.56 15.74
N GLU A 163 -8.58 12.66 14.96
CA GLU A 163 -9.27 11.96 13.88
C GLU A 163 -10.39 11.05 14.42
N ALA A 164 -10.16 10.38 15.54
CA ALA A 164 -11.17 9.54 16.16
C ALA A 164 -12.38 10.38 16.67
N ILE A 165 -12.14 11.56 17.21
CA ILE A 165 -13.20 12.50 17.62
C ILE A 165 -13.93 13.03 16.38
N TYR A 166 -13.20 13.50 15.37
CA TYR A 166 -13.77 14.06 14.15
C TYR A 166 -14.69 13.05 13.44
N ASN A 167 -14.25 11.82 13.32
CA ASN A 167 -15.01 10.73 12.69
C ASN A 167 -16.04 10.09 13.63
N ASN A 168 -16.26 10.66 14.83
CA ASN A 168 -17.20 10.14 15.83
C ASN A 168 -16.93 8.66 16.23
N ALA A 169 -15.64 8.27 16.18
CA ALA A 169 -15.20 6.89 16.38
C ALA A 169 -15.13 6.48 17.86
N LEU A 170 -15.18 7.44 18.80
CA LEU A 170 -14.98 7.23 20.24
C LEU A 170 -16.27 6.92 21.01
N GLY A 171 -17.38 6.64 20.38
CA GLY A 171 -18.52 6.30 21.20
C GLY A 171 -19.91 6.37 20.61
N LYS A 172 -20.17 5.68 19.52
CA LYS A 172 -21.53 5.19 19.26
C LYS A 172 -21.47 3.67 19.12
N ASN A 173 -21.85 3.02 20.19
CA ASN A 173 -22.32 1.63 20.15
C ASN A 173 -23.64 1.58 19.38
#